data_0dbb97b26f969e138735a63b50104859
#
_entry.id   0dbb97b26f969e138735a63b50104859
#
_cell.length_a   1.000
_cell.length_b   1.000
_cell.length_c   1.000
_cell.angle_alpha   90.00
_cell.angle_beta   90.00
_cell.angle_gamma   90.00
#
_symmetry.space_group_name_H-M   'P 1'
#
loop_
_entity.id
_entity.type
_entity.pdbx_description
1 polymer ?
#
loop_
_entity_poly.entity_id
_entity_poly.type
_entity_poly.pdbx_seq_one_letter_code
_entity_poly.pdbx_strand_id
1 'polypeptide(L)'
;NFNQTKTLDVTSFSWKEVFVQKRIGDSLRTKLLAKSYFRTNDSVRDNSLKKMNNILGLMLESQLIRTEKTQLSTLVHYRKFFYENELKTQFNSDFVIGNIQYNQQFFKNGMRLQAFYELGNGQEAQREFQYLKVTDGQGIYKWTDYNGDGIQQLDEFEIAEYSDLAQYIRVYTNTVKYTPSNKNKLQLSLSVNPYIVFNSDNQFLKRWNFNISLNAQNSFF
;
A
#
# COMPACT_ATOMS: atom_id res chain seq x y z
N ASN A 1 -3.64 -42.77 -18.68
CA ASN A 1 -3.53 -41.64 -19.60
C ASN A 1 -4.41 -40.48 -19.07
N PHE A 2 -3.89 -39.67 -18.19
CA PHE A 2 -4.54 -38.39 -17.76
C PHE A 2 -3.86 -37.27 -18.56
N ASN A 3 -4.34 -36.99 -19.75
CA ASN A 3 -4.11 -35.73 -20.43
C ASN A 3 -5.12 -34.73 -19.88
N GLN A 4 -4.86 -34.17 -18.68
CA GLN A 4 -5.45 -32.92 -18.31
C GLN A 4 -4.70 -31.82 -19.06
N THR A 5 -5.28 -31.32 -20.13
CA THR A 5 -4.92 -30.02 -20.69
C THR A 5 -5.23 -29.01 -19.62
N LYS A 6 -4.21 -28.60 -18.82
CA LYS A 6 -4.30 -27.51 -17.88
C LYS A 6 -4.59 -26.23 -18.67
N THR A 7 -5.85 -25.87 -18.77
CA THR A 7 -6.23 -24.54 -19.26
C THR A 7 -5.65 -23.52 -18.29
N LEU A 8 -4.87 -22.57 -18.81
CA LEU A 8 -4.35 -21.47 -18.02
C LEU A 8 -5.53 -20.61 -17.56
N ASP A 9 -5.65 -20.43 -16.25
CA ASP A 9 -6.62 -19.47 -15.68
C ASP A 9 -6.16 -18.03 -16.00
N VAL A 10 -7.12 -17.12 -16.15
CA VAL A 10 -6.88 -15.68 -16.37
C VAL A 10 -5.98 -15.09 -15.27
N THR A 11 -6.04 -15.63 -14.06
CA THR A 11 -5.21 -15.22 -12.92
C THR A 11 -3.80 -15.83 -12.92
N SER A 12 -3.49 -16.73 -13.84
CA SER A 12 -2.17 -17.37 -13.89
C SER A 12 -1.09 -16.36 -14.29
N PHE A 13 0.02 -16.40 -13.59
CA PHE A 13 1.19 -15.57 -13.87
C PHE A 13 2.48 -16.36 -13.71
N SER A 14 3.54 -15.87 -14.30
CA SER A 14 4.90 -16.41 -14.18
C SER A 14 5.89 -15.27 -14.04
N TRP A 15 7.00 -15.52 -13.37
CA TRP A 15 8.09 -14.54 -13.30
C TRP A 15 9.45 -15.25 -13.26
N LYS A 16 10.47 -14.54 -13.76
CA LYS A 16 11.88 -14.97 -13.72
C LYS A 16 12.70 -13.79 -13.23
N GLU A 17 13.60 -14.03 -12.28
CA GLU A 17 14.44 -13.00 -11.69
C GLU A 17 15.90 -13.46 -11.68
N VAL A 18 16.78 -12.55 -12.08
CA VAL A 18 18.23 -12.66 -11.88
C VAL A 18 18.65 -11.50 -10.99
N PHE A 19 19.44 -11.77 -9.98
CA PHE A 19 19.88 -10.73 -9.03
C PHE A 19 21.35 -10.89 -8.64
N VAL A 20 21.92 -9.78 -8.26
CA VAL A 20 23.21 -9.68 -7.60
C VAL A 20 23.00 -8.96 -6.27
N GLN A 21 23.54 -9.51 -5.20
CA GLN A 21 23.48 -8.89 -3.89
C GLN A 21 24.83 -8.89 -3.20
N LYS A 22 25.10 -7.81 -2.47
CA LYS A 22 26.27 -7.69 -1.61
C LYS A 22 25.82 -7.36 -0.20
N ARG A 23 26.36 -8.08 0.76
CA ARG A 23 26.17 -7.82 2.18
C ARG A 23 27.50 -7.36 2.76
N ILE A 24 27.48 -6.25 3.50
CA ILE A 24 28.62 -5.65 4.16
C ILE A 24 28.27 -5.45 5.62
N GLY A 25 29.22 -5.64 6.50
CA GLY A 25 29.08 -5.39 7.93
C GLY A 25 29.10 -6.66 8.78
N ASP A 26 29.26 -6.44 10.08
CA ASP A 26 29.27 -7.49 11.08
C ASP A 26 27.82 -7.86 11.46
N SER A 27 27.59 -9.15 11.69
CA SER A 27 26.28 -9.66 12.10
C SER A 27 25.77 -9.07 13.43
N LEU A 28 26.64 -8.45 14.21
CA LEU A 28 26.35 -7.97 15.57
C LEU A 28 26.02 -6.47 15.67
N ARG A 29 26.52 -5.60 14.80
CA ARG A 29 26.43 -4.15 14.98
C ARG A 29 25.79 -3.38 13.83
N THR A 30 26.35 -3.51 12.64
CA THR A 30 25.89 -2.76 11.47
C THR A 30 25.81 -3.68 10.28
N LYS A 31 24.74 -3.62 9.54
CA LYS A 31 24.50 -4.47 8.38
C LYS A 31 23.99 -3.63 7.22
N LEU A 32 24.63 -3.76 6.09
CA LEU A 32 24.22 -3.17 4.83
C LEU A 32 24.00 -4.28 3.81
N LEU A 33 22.85 -4.29 3.16
CA LEU A 33 22.52 -5.16 2.05
C LEU A 33 22.19 -4.29 0.85
N ALA A 34 22.93 -4.43 -0.21
CA ALA A 34 22.61 -3.86 -1.52
C ALA A 34 22.25 -5.01 -2.47
N LYS A 35 21.08 -4.91 -3.12
CA LYS A 35 20.58 -5.86 -4.12
C LYS A 35 20.21 -5.12 -5.39
N SER A 36 20.67 -5.61 -6.53
CA SER A 36 20.19 -5.24 -7.85
C SER A 36 19.59 -6.47 -8.53
N TYR A 37 18.45 -6.33 -9.18
CA TYR A 37 17.81 -7.43 -9.84
C TYR A 37 17.11 -7.00 -11.14
N PHE A 38 17.01 -7.97 -12.04
CA PHE A 38 16.21 -7.86 -13.24
C PHE A 38 15.17 -8.97 -13.23
N ARG A 39 13.89 -8.60 -13.36
CA ARG A 39 12.76 -9.53 -13.34
C ARG A 39 11.94 -9.36 -14.59
N THR A 40 11.53 -10.46 -15.17
CA THR A 40 10.53 -10.52 -16.25
C THR A 40 9.26 -11.11 -15.67
N ASN A 41 8.12 -10.47 -15.89
CA ASN A 41 6.80 -10.95 -15.52
C ASN A 41 6.00 -11.28 -16.76
N ASP A 42 5.34 -12.44 -16.73
CA ASP A 42 4.44 -12.92 -17.75
C ASP A 42 3.03 -13.02 -17.16
N SER A 43 2.01 -12.68 -17.92
CA SER A 43 0.58 -12.83 -17.57
C SER A 43 -0.16 -13.56 -18.68
N VAL A 44 -1.30 -14.14 -18.35
CA VAL A 44 -2.14 -14.81 -19.34
C VAL A 44 -2.83 -13.79 -20.22
N ARG A 45 -2.61 -13.90 -21.53
CA ARG A 45 -3.34 -13.19 -22.59
C ARG A 45 -3.56 -14.17 -23.74
N ASP A 46 -4.78 -14.21 -24.28
CA ASP A 46 -5.17 -15.13 -25.36
C ASP A 46 -4.81 -16.60 -25.03
N ASN A 47 -5.15 -17.04 -23.82
CA ASN A 47 -4.92 -18.40 -23.31
C ASN A 47 -3.44 -18.86 -23.32
N SER A 48 -2.50 -17.90 -23.31
CA SER A 48 -1.06 -18.17 -23.26
C SER A 48 -0.35 -17.18 -22.34
N LEU A 49 0.77 -17.61 -21.75
CA LEU A 49 1.64 -16.72 -20.99
C LEU A 49 2.40 -15.80 -21.95
N LYS A 50 2.11 -14.51 -21.89
CA LYS A 50 2.78 -13.47 -22.65
C LYS A 50 3.49 -12.51 -21.72
N LYS A 51 4.63 -12.05 -22.15
CA LYS A 51 5.41 -11.05 -21.41
C LYS A 51 4.58 -9.79 -21.16
N MET A 52 4.51 -9.38 -19.91
CA MET A 52 3.82 -8.16 -19.47
C MET A 52 4.79 -6.99 -19.33
N ASN A 53 5.85 -7.19 -18.55
CA ASN A 53 6.86 -6.18 -18.30
C ASN A 53 8.20 -6.77 -17.87
N ASN A 54 9.24 -5.95 -17.94
CA ASN A 54 10.49 -6.17 -17.25
C ASN A 54 10.61 -5.17 -16.10
N ILE A 55 11.32 -5.55 -15.06
CA ILE A 55 11.58 -4.71 -13.89
C ILE A 55 13.08 -4.68 -13.65
N LEU A 56 13.64 -3.48 -13.55
CA LEU A 56 14.94 -3.24 -12.95
C LEU A 56 14.70 -2.76 -11.51
N GLY A 57 15.23 -3.49 -10.53
CA GLY A 57 15.09 -3.15 -9.12
C GLY A 57 16.44 -2.91 -8.44
N LEU A 58 16.47 -1.88 -7.60
CA LEU A 58 17.59 -1.56 -6.72
C LEU A 58 17.05 -1.48 -5.29
N MET A 59 17.63 -2.27 -4.39
CA MET A 59 17.25 -2.30 -3.00
C MET A 59 18.46 -2.08 -2.11
N LEU A 60 18.33 -1.17 -1.19
CA LEU A 60 19.29 -0.91 -0.13
C LEU A 60 18.59 -1.07 1.21
N GLU A 61 19.04 -2.05 1.98
CA GLU A 61 18.58 -2.28 3.35
C GLU A 61 19.75 -2.09 4.29
N SER A 62 19.55 -1.35 5.36
CA SER A 62 20.59 -1.15 6.36
C SER A 62 20.07 -1.28 7.79
N GLN A 63 20.91 -1.83 8.65
CA GLN A 63 20.83 -1.70 10.09
C GLN A 63 21.97 -0.79 10.53
N LEU A 64 21.69 0.50 10.69
CA LEU A 64 22.70 1.51 11.01
C LEU A 64 23.13 1.41 12.48
N ILE A 65 22.19 1.11 13.37
CA ILE A 65 22.43 0.93 14.79
C ILE A 65 21.72 -0.36 15.22
N ARG A 66 22.45 -1.22 15.89
CA ARG A 66 21.92 -2.45 16.47
C ARG A 66 22.61 -2.71 17.81
N THR A 67 22.02 -2.18 18.85
CA THR A 67 22.38 -2.48 20.23
C THR A 67 21.21 -3.14 20.94
N GLU A 68 21.41 -3.61 22.15
CA GLU A 68 20.30 -4.15 22.96
C GLU A 68 19.20 -3.11 23.23
N LYS A 69 19.58 -1.83 23.32
CA LYS A 69 18.68 -0.74 23.69
C LYS A 69 18.22 0.11 22.51
N THR A 70 19.05 0.18 21.46
CA THR A 70 18.81 1.07 20.32
C THR A 70 18.90 0.31 19.02
N GLN A 71 17.92 0.44 18.17
CA GLN A 71 17.91 -0.13 16.83
C GLN A 71 17.45 0.93 15.84
N LEU A 72 18.20 1.11 14.77
CA LEU A 72 17.86 1.97 13.64
C LEU A 72 18.07 1.18 12.36
N SER A 73 17.00 1.00 11.60
CA SER A 73 17.04 0.36 10.29
C SER A 73 16.39 1.24 9.23
N THR A 74 16.88 1.11 8.00
CA THR A 74 16.32 1.79 6.83
C THR A 74 16.22 0.84 5.66
N LEU A 75 15.22 1.07 4.82
CA LEU A 75 15.04 0.40 3.54
C LEU A 75 14.77 1.44 2.47
N VAL A 76 15.44 1.34 1.34
CA VAL A 76 15.09 2.08 0.11
C VAL A 76 15.01 1.07 -1.02
N HIS A 77 13.90 1.07 -1.72
CA HIS A 77 13.64 0.17 -2.83
C HIS A 77 13.14 0.98 -4.03
N TYR A 78 13.94 1.03 -5.07
CA TYR A 78 13.59 1.62 -6.36
C TYR A 78 13.29 0.51 -7.36
N ARG A 79 12.21 0.66 -8.12
CA ARG A 79 11.81 -0.25 -9.20
C ARG A 79 11.44 0.55 -10.43
N LYS A 80 12.05 0.22 -11.56
CA LYS A 80 11.69 0.75 -12.86
C LYS A 80 11.06 -0.33 -13.71
N PHE A 81 9.85 -0.07 -14.19
CA PHE A 81 9.07 -0.97 -15.02
C PHE A 81 9.22 -0.59 -16.48
N PHE A 82 9.46 -1.60 -17.32
CA PHE A 82 9.50 -1.47 -18.78
C PHE A 82 8.33 -2.29 -19.32
N TYR A 83 7.22 -1.61 -19.58
CA TYR A 83 6.01 -2.23 -20.11
C TYR A 83 6.11 -2.45 -21.62
N GLU A 84 5.41 -3.46 -22.13
CA GLU A 84 5.18 -3.59 -23.58
C GLU A 84 4.39 -2.39 -24.11
N ASN A 85 4.53 -2.09 -25.41
CA ASN A 85 4.07 -0.83 -26.01
C ASN A 85 2.59 -0.51 -25.74
N GLU A 86 1.74 -1.51 -25.69
CA GLU A 86 0.30 -1.33 -25.44
C GLU A 86 -0.03 -0.85 -24.02
N LEU A 87 0.86 -1.08 -23.06
CA LEU A 87 0.64 -0.79 -21.64
C LEU A 87 1.41 0.45 -21.15
N LYS A 88 2.31 1.00 -21.96
CA LYS A 88 3.18 2.11 -21.54
C LYS A 88 2.46 3.38 -21.11
N THR A 89 1.30 3.65 -21.69
CA THR A 89 0.51 4.85 -21.40
C THR A 89 -0.41 4.71 -20.19
N GLN A 90 -0.61 3.47 -19.71
CA GLN A 90 -1.56 3.18 -18.63
C GLN A 90 -0.91 3.12 -17.25
N PHE A 91 0.41 2.88 -17.20
CA PHE A 91 1.09 2.61 -15.94
C PHE A 91 2.31 3.51 -15.74
N ASN A 92 2.52 3.90 -14.49
CA ASN A 92 3.74 4.59 -14.10
C ASN A 92 4.94 3.66 -14.24
N SER A 93 6.08 4.19 -14.69
CA SER A 93 7.29 3.39 -14.91
C SER A 93 8.18 3.27 -13.69
N ASP A 94 8.08 4.20 -12.74
CA ASP A 94 9.03 4.35 -11.64
C ASP A 94 8.34 4.28 -10.29
N PHE A 95 8.83 3.40 -9.41
CA PHE A 95 8.33 3.24 -8.05
C PHE A 95 9.48 3.33 -7.05
N VAL A 96 9.28 4.13 -6.01
CA VAL A 96 10.20 4.27 -4.89
C VAL A 96 9.44 4.00 -3.61
N ILE A 97 10.01 3.17 -2.75
CA ILE A 97 9.55 3.01 -1.37
C ILE A 97 10.77 3.18 -0.47
N GLY A 98 10.65 4.02 0.54
CA GLY A 98 11.65 4.21 1.58
C GLY A 98 11.02 4.16 2.95
N ASN A 99 11.66 3.48 3.89
CA ASN A 99 11.23 3.51 5.29
C ASN A 99 12.41 3.64 6.25
N ILE A 100 12.11 4.20 7.41
CA ILE A 100 13.01 4.31 8.56
C ILE A 100 12.26 3.77 9.76
N GLN A 101 12.89 2.85 10.47
CA GLN A 101 12.37 2.29 11.72
C GLN A 101 13.39 2.53 12.84
N TYR A 102 12.91 3.14 13.90
CA TYR A 102 13.68 3.42 15.10
C TYR A 102 13.02 2.82 16.33
N ASN A 103 13.80 2.06 17.10
CA ASN A 103 13.36 1.49 18.37
C ASN A 103 14.37 1.85 19.44
N GLN A 104 13.90 2.39 20.55
CA GLN A 104 14.71 2.81 21.68
C GLN A 104 14.10 2.34 22.99
N GLN A 105 14.95 1.76 23.84
CA GLN A 105 14.59 1.34 25.19
C GLN A 105 15.34 2.18 26.21
N PHE A 106 14.62 2.66 27.22
CA PHE A 106 15.15 3.45 28.33
C PHE A 106 14.81 2.78 29.65
N PHE A 107 15.48 3.16 30.72
CA PHE A 107 15.16 2.76 32.10
C PHE A 107 14.98 1.24 32.28
N LYS A 108 15.97 0.43 31.86
CA LYS A 108 15.89 -1.05 31.95
C LYS A 108 14.61 -1.63 31.35
N ASN A 109 14.19 -1.13 30.20
CA ASN A 109 12.93 -1.46 29.51
C ASN A 109 11.65 -0.91 30.15
N GLY A 110 11.75 -0.03 31.13
CA GLY A 110 10.58 0.64 31.70
C GLY A 110 9.92 1.63 30.75
N MET A 111 10.66 2.11 29.73
CA MET A 111 10.12 2.95 28.68
C MET A 111 10.64 2.49 27.33
N ARG A 112 9.74 2.35 26.36
CA ARG A 112 10.05 1.96 24.97
C ARG A 112 9.43 2.93 23.99
N LEU A 113 10.26 3.49 23.14
CA LEU A 113 9.85 4.33 22.01
C LEU A 113 10.04 3.55 20.71
N GLN A 114 9.01 3.51 19.87
CA GLN A 114 9.07 2.99 18.51
C GLN A 114 8.60 4.07 17.55
N ALA A 115 9.38 4.32 16.52
CA ALA A 115 9.04 5.24 15.45
C ALA A 115 9.23 4.53 14.10
N PHE A 116 8.23 4.63 13.26
CA PHE A 116 8.26 4.13 11.89
C PHE A 116 7.78 5.24 10.96
N TYR A 117 8.56 5.51 9.94
CA TYR A 117 8.16 6.40 8.86
C TYR A 117 8.40 5.74 7.52
N GLU A 118 7.40 5.77 6.66
CA GLU A 118 7.46 5.25 5.30
C GLU A 118 6.98 6.32 4.33
N LEU A 119 7.68 6.42 3.22
CA LEU A 119 7.27 7.20 2.07
C LEU A 119 7.40 6.35 0.82
N GLY A 120 6.52 6.59 -0.14
CA GLY A 120 6.57 5.89 -1.41
C GLY A 120 5.61 6.48 -2.41
N ASN A 121 5.90 6.21 -3.67
CA ASN A 121 4.94 6.42 -4.74
C ASN A 121 4.35 5.09 -5.19
N GLY A 122 3.13 5.15 -5.69
CA GLY A 122 2.38 4.00 -6.17
C GLY A 122 1.40 4.42 -7.25
N GLN A 123 0.45 3.54 -7.49
CA GLN A 123 -0.68 3.80 -8.36
C GLN A 123 -1.95 3.34 -7.66
N GLU A 124 -2.99 4.13 -7.76
CA GLU A 124 -4.33 3.76 -7.30
C GLU A 124 -5.27 3.65 -8.48
N ALA A 125 -6.08 2.58 -8.48
CA ALA A 125 -7.13 2.42 -9.46
C ALA A 125 -8.14 3.56 -9.29
N GLN A 126 -8.42 4.28 -10.37
CA GLN A 126 -9.43 5.31 -10.38
C GLN A 126 -10.80 4.64 -10.23
N ARG A 127 -11.50 4.96 -9.16
CA ARG A 127 -12.85 4.44 -8.94
C ARG A 127 -13.83 5.33 -9.69
N GLU A 128 -14.18 4.93 -10.88
CA GLU A 128 -15.28 5.53 -11.62
C GLU A 128 -16.58 4.87 -11.18
N PHE A 129 -17.65 5.63 -11.19
CA PHE A 129 -18.98 5.13 -10.93
C PHE A 129 -19.94 5.69 -11.97
N GLN A 130 -21.02 4.97 -12.16
CA GLN A 130 -22.15 5.39 -13.00
C GLN A 130 -23.44 5.15 -12.26
N TYR A 131 -24.46 5.90 -12.62
CA TYR A 131 -25.80 5.69 -12.10
C TYR A 131 -26.58 4.78 -13.05
N LEU A 132 -27.09 3.69 -12.51
CA LEU A 132 -27.95 2.78 -13.25
C LEU A 132 -29.40 2.99 -12.84
N LYS A 133 -30.27 3.15 -13.84
CA LYS A 133 -31.71 3.24 -13.60
C LYS A 133 -32.26 1.88 -13.15
N VAL A 134 -33.06 1.91 -12.09
CA VAL A 134 -33.75 0.75 -11.51
C VAL A 134 -35.22 1.06 -11.44
N THR A 135 -36.03 0.09 -11.03
CA THR A 135 -37.47 0.29 -10.82
C THR A 135 -37.69 1.34 -9.73
N ASP A 136 -38.71 2.15 -9.89
CA ASP A 136 -39.10 3.19 -8.93
C ASP A 136 -39.20 2.61 -7.52
N GLY A 137 -38.58 3.29 -6.57
CA GLY A 137 -38.52 2.85 -5.18
C GLY A 137 -37.42 1.82 -4.84
N GLN A 138 -36.69 1.32 -5.82
CA GLN A 138 -35.56 0.39 -5.59
C GLN A 138 -34.21 1.09 -5.63
N GLY A 139 -34.17 2.37 -5.97
CA GLY A 139 -32.98 3.19 -6.01
C GLY A 139 -32.65 3.86 -4.69
N ILE A 140 -31.63 4.71 -4.76
CA ILE A 140 -31.22 5.63 -3.68
C ILE A 140 -31.19 7.06 -4.22
N TYR A 141 -30.95 7.22 -5.51
CA TYR A 141 -30.73 8.51 -6.16
C TYR A 141 -31.89 8.82 -7.12
N LYS A 142 -32.17 10.13 -7.27
CA LYS A 142 -32.98 10.70 -8.34
C LYS A 142 -32.07 11.51 -9.26
N TRP A 143 -32.47 11.66 -10.52
CA TRP A 143 -31.81 12.53 -11.47
C TRP A 143 -32.64 13.80 -11.65
N THR A 144 -31.96 14.95 -11.64
CA THR A 144 -32.55 16.26 -11.86
C THR A 144 -31.72 16.98 -12.90
N ASP A 145 -32.32 17.22 -14.08
CA ASP A 145 -31.67 17.95 -15.16
C ASP A 145 -31.60 19.45 -14.79
N TYR A 146 -30.46 19.87 -14.23
CA TYR A 146 -30.24 21.25 -13.77
C TYR A 146 -29.95 22.22 -14.90
N ASN A 147 -29.31 21.75 -15.97
CA ASN A 147 -28.89 22.57 -17.09
C ASN A 147 -29.87 22.54 -18.27
N GLY A 148 -30.87 21.64 -18.26
CA GLY A 148 -31.90 21.52 -19.27
C GLY A 148 -31.45 20.92 -20.60
N ASP A 149 -30.30 20.17 -20.59
CA ASP A 149 -29.78 19.58 -21.82
C ASP A 149 -30.29 18.16 -22.10
N GLY A 150 -30.99 17.54 -21.15
CA GLY A 150 -31.54 16.19 -21.25
C GLY A 150 -30.49 15.08 -21.17
N ILE A 151 -29.24 15.41 -20.85
CA ILE A 151 -28.13 14.47 -20.74
C ILE A 151 -27.81 14.23 -19.28
N GLN A 152 -27.77 12.97 -18.86
CA GLN A 152 -27.44 12.60 -17.47
C GLN A 152 -25.96 12.85 -17.16
N GLN A 153 -25.68 13.84 -16.33
CA GLN A 153 -24.36 14.18 -15.82
C GLN A 153 -24.21 13.71 -14.37
N LEU A 154 -22.98 13.43 -13.93
CA LEU A 154 -22.74 12.83 -12.60
C LEU A 154 -23.12 13.75 -11.44
N ASP A 155 -23.06 15.05 -11.62
CA ASP A 155 -23.42 16.11 -10.67
C ASP A 155 -24.90 16.41 -10.59
N GLU A 156 -25.71 15.80 -11.46
CA GLU A 156 -27.17 15.93 -11.50
C GLU A 156 -27.90 14.84 -10.72
N PHE A 157 -27.17 13.91 -10.09
CA PHE A 157 -27.76 12.86 -9.27
C PHE A 157 -27.65 13.22 -7.79
N GLU A 158 -28.78 13.26 -7.13
CA GLU A 158 -28.89 13.53 -5.70
C GLU A 158 -29.65 12.41 -4.98
N ILE A 159 -29.45 12.30 -3.67
CA ILE A 159 -30.19 11.33 -2.85
C ILE A 159 -31.69 11.70 -2.92
N ALA A 160 -32.52 10.73 -3.27
CA ALA A 160 -33.97 10.94 -3.34
C ALA A 160 -34.55 11.17 -1.94
N GLU A 161 -35.37 12.21 -1.78
CA GLU A 161 -36.02 12.51 -0.50
C GLU A 161 -37.09 11.48 -0.15
N TYR A 162 -37.77 10.92 -1.18
CA TYR A 162 -38.83 9.93 -1.05
C TYR A 162 -38.46 8.67 -1.84
N SER A 163 -38.87 7.52 -1.34
CA SER A 163 -38.50 6.23 -1.93
C SER A 163 -39.08 6.02 -3.33
N ASP A 164 -40.24 6.59 -3.63
CA ASP A 164 -40.87 6.53 -4.94
C ASP A 164 -40.12 7.32 -6.03
N LEU A 165 -39.33 8.32 -5.64
CA LEU A 165 -38.50 9.10 -6.55
C LEU A 165 -37.11 8.46 -6.74
N ALA A 166 -36.77 7.44 -5.96
CA ALA A 166 -35.49 6.77 -5.98
C ALA A 166 -35.38 5.77 -7.13
N GLN A 167 -34.92 6.26 -8.28
CA GLN A 167 -34.90 5.52 -9.55
C GLN A 167 -33.51 5.09 -9.98
N TYR A 168 -32.44 5.47 -9.25
CA TYR A 168 -31.06 5.19 -9.63
C TYR A 168 -30.26 4.60 -8.47
N ILE A 169 -29.35 3.69 -8.79
CA ILE A 169 -28.31 3.19 -7.89
C ILE A 169 -26.93 3.58 -8.43
N ARG A 170 -26.01 3.89 -7.54
CA ARG A 170 -24.60 4.15 -7.90
C ARG A 170 -23.84 2.83 -7.94
N VAL A 171 -23.30 2.50 -9.10
CA VAL A 171 -22.50 1.29 -9.32
C VAL A 171 -21.09 1.70 -9.69
N TYR A 172 -20.11 1.13 -8.96
CA TYR A 172 -18.72 1.33 -9.29
C TYR A 172 -18.31 0.46 -10.47
N THR A 173 -17.67 1.08 -11.45
CA THR A 173 -17.11 0.38 -12.59
C THR A 173 -15.65 0.02 -12.28
N ASN A 174 -15.24 -1.19 -12.67
CA ASN A 174 -13.84 -1.57 -12.64
C ASN A 174 -13.12 -0.86 -13.79
N THR A 175 -12.60 0.32 -13.49
CA THR A 175 -11.77 1.02 -14.48
C THR A 175 -10.35 0.49 -14.45
N VAL A 176 -9.75 0.38 -15.63
CA VAL A 176 -8.33 0.01 -15.80
C VAL A 176 -7.42 1.23 -15.69
N LYS A 177 -7.98 2.42 -15.44
CA LYS A 177 -7.21 3.65 -15.33
C LYS A 177 -6.61 3.80 -13.95
N TYR A 178 -5.30 3.99 -13.91
CA TYR A 178 -4.54 4.19 -12.68
C TYR A 178 -4.04 5.62 -12.60
N THR A 179 -4.16 6.21 -11.42
CA THR A 179 -3.61 7.54 -11.13
C THR A 179 -2.37 7.39 -10.25
N PRO A 180 -1.25 8.04 -10.59
CA PRO A 180 -0.09 8.06 -9.70
C PRO A 180 -0.47 8.64 -8.35
N SER A 181 -0.05 7.99 -7.27
CA SER A 181 -0.28 8.47 -5.91
C SER A 181 1.01 8.42 -5.11
N ASN A 182 1.21 9.42 -4.25
CA ASN A 182 2.27 9.44 -3.27
C ASN A 182 1.67 9.14 -1.90
N LYS A 183 2.33 8.28 -1.14
CA LYS A 183 1.89 7.87 0.20
C LYS A 183 2.98 8.14 1.20
N ASN A 184 2.58 8.64 2.35
CA ASN A 184 3.42 8.65 3.53
C ASN A 184 2.67 8.06 4.73
N LYS A 185 3.41 7.42 5.61
CA LYS A 185 2.88 6.79 6.81
C LYS A 185 3.83 7.06 7.97
N LEU A 186 3.30 7.61 9.04
CA LEU A 186 4.01 7.83 10.31
C LEU A 186 3.31 6.99 11.40
N GLN A 187 4.10 6.21 12.12
CA GLN A 187 3.64 5.50 13.30
C GLN A 187 4.60 5.79 14.44
N LEU A 188 4.08 6.27 15.55
CA LEU A 188 4.81 6.47 16.79
C LEU A 188 4.12 5.67 17.89
N SER A 189 4.89 5.00 18.71
CA SER A 189 4.38 4.26 19.87
C SER A 189 5.32 4.47 21.04
N LEU A 190 4.74 4.84 22.17
CA LEU A 190 5.41 5.01 23.44
C LEU A 190 4.75 4.11 24.49
N SER A 191 5.54 3.20 25.05
CA SER A 191 5.12 2.33 26.16
C SER A 191 5.90 2.72 27.39
N VAL A 192 5.22 2.92 28.52
CA VAL A 192 5.82 3.33 29.78
C VAL A 192 5.27 2.46 30.90
N ASN A 193 6.17 1.81 31.63
CA ASN A 193 5.88 1.11 32.87
C ASN A 193 6.46 1.91 34.05
N PRO A 194 5.63 2.63 34.80
CA PRO A 194 6.09 3.53 35.88
C PRO A 194 6.84 2.81 36.98
N TYR A 195 6.46 1.58 37.27
CA TYR A 195 7.10 0.77 38.30
C TYR A 195 8.60 0.57 38.02
N ILE A 196 8.93 0.28 36.73
CA ILE A 196 10.32 0.09 36.31
C ILE A 196 11.04 1.42 36.15
N VAL A 197 10.38 2.43 35.57
CA VAL A 197 10.96 3.77 35.31
C VAL A 197 11.40 4.43 36.63
N PHE A 198 10.56 4.40 37.63
CA PHE A 198 10.85 5.04 38.93
C PHE A 198 11.59 4.11 39.90
N ASN A 199 11.86 2.85 39.51
CA ASN A 199 12.48 1.84 40.37
C ASN A 199 11.83 1.79 41.76
N SER A 200 10.51 1.78 41.80
CA SER A 200 9.72 1.94 43.01
C SER A 200 9.18 0.59 43.47
N ASP A 201 9.18 0.31 44.78
CA ASP A 201 8.57 -0.88 45.34
C ASP A 201 7.06 -0.74 45.53
N ASN A 202 6.46 0.36 45.08
CA ASN A 202 5.05 0.63 45.24
C ASN A 202 4.19 -0.32 44.38
N GLN A 203 3.41 -1.20 45.05
CA GLN A 203 2.51 -2.17 44.40
C GLN A 203 1.43 -1.50 43.55
N PHE A 204 1.06 -0.26 43.81
CA PHE A 204 0.13 0.50 42.98
C PHE A 204 0.70 0.80 41.60
N LEU A 205 1.96 1.24 41.49
CA LEU A 205 2.61 1.52 40.22
C LEU A 205 2.81 0.27 39.37
N LYS A 206 2.91 -0.91 39.97
CA LYS A 206 3.06 -2.18 39.27
C LYS A 206 1.85 -2.56 38.41
N ARG A 207 0.67 -2.00 38.73
CA ARG A 207 -0.59 -2.28 38.03
C ARG A 207 -0.77 -1.40 36.78
N TRP A 208 0.07 -0.36 36.62
CA TRP A 208 -0.08 0.61 35.54
C TRP A 208 0.91 0.35 34.41
N ASN A 209 0.39 0.36 33.20
CA ASN A 209 1.18 0.35 31.98
C ASN A 209 0.52 1.29 30.97
N PHE A 210 1.24 2.32 30.53
CA PHE A 210 0.73 3.32 29.62
C PHE A 210 1.25 3.01 28.23
N ASN A 211 0.33 2.96 27.25
CA ASN A 211 0.65 2.84 25.83
C ASN A 211 -0.03 3.98 25.09
N ILE A 212 0.79 4.79 24.41
CA ILE A 212 0.34 5.89 23.58
C ILE A 212 0.80 5.59 22.17
N SER A 213 -0.10 5.67 21.19
CA SER A 213 0.23 5.48 19.79
C SER A 213 -0.38 6.58 18.94
N LEU A 214 0.40 7.07 17.97
CA LEU A 214 -0.01 7.97 16.93
C LEU A 214 0.19 7.27 15.59
N ASN A 215 -0.85 7.22 14.78
CA ASN A 215 -0.80 6.72 13.41
C ASN A 215 -1.34 7.81 12.48
N ALA A 216 -0.53 8.23 11.53
CA ALA A 216 -0.91 9.18 10.50
C ALA A 216 -0.56 8.59 9.13
N GLN A 217 -1.48 8.67 8.20
CA GLN A 217 -1.27 8.26 6.82
C GLN A 217 -1.93 9.27 5.89
N ASN A 218 -1.17 9.71 4.89
CA ASN A 218 -1.66 10.57 3.83
C ASN A 218 -1.38 9.92 2.48
N SER A 219 -2.31 10.09 1.54
CA SER A 219 -2.10 9.83 0.12
C SER A 219 -2.53 11.07 -0.66
N PHE A 220 -1.73 11.44 -1.67
CA PHE A 220 -2.00 12.57 -2.55
C PHE A 220 -1.71 12.17 -3.99
N PHE A 221 -2.54 12.72 -4.87
CA PHE A 221 -2.56 12.46 -6.31
C PHE A 221 -1.89 13.61 -7.06
#